data_3683b402991baad370c08ab26d2eb1eb
#
_entry.id   3683b402991baad370c08ab26d2eb1eb
#
_cell.length_a   1.000
_cell.length_b   1.000
_cell.length_c   1.000
_cell.angle_alpha   90.00
_cell.angle_beta   90.00
_cell.angle_gamma   90.00
#
_symmetry.space_group_name_H-M   'P 1'
#
loop_
_entity.id
_entity.type
_entity.pdbx_description
1 polymer ?
#
loop_
_entity_poly.entity_id
_entity_poly.type
_entity_poly.pdbx_seq_one_letter_code
_entity_poly.pdbx_strand_id
1 'polypeptide(L)'
;MNKSESDPALFAQRYESENTTHFSVVDGDGNMVSLTYTLEWGYGSHIVVAGAGFLLNNEMGDFNAQPGVTDIRGRIGTEANQIRPEQRMLSSMTPTIVAKDGVPLFATGSPGGKTIINTTMQTILNVIDHGMTIAESVEAPRIHHQWLSLIHI
;
A
#
# COMPACT_ATOMS: atom_id res chain seq x y z
N MET A 1 24.08 -12.10 -9.63
CA MET A 1 22.95 -11.23 -9.99
C MET A 1 23.42 -10.28 -11.07
N ASN A 2 22.80 -10.33 -12.25
CA ASN A 2 23.14 -9.41 -13.36
C ASN A 2 22.64 -8.00 -13.04
N LYS A 3 23.45 -6.97 -13.32
CA LYS A 3 23.09 -5.55 -13.13
C LYS A 3 21.76 -5.16 -13.79
N SER A 4 21.33 -5.86 -14.84
CA SER A 4 20.06 -5.64 -15.53
C SER A 4 18.81 -6.11 -14.76
N GLU A 5 18.99 -6.93 -13.72
CA GLU A 5 17.88 -7.43 -12.89
C GLU A 5 17.60 -6.52 -11.68
N SER A 6 18.47 -5.56 -11.41
CA SER A 6 18.37 -4.61 -10.29
C SER A 6 18.07 -3.18 -10.75
N ASP A 7 17.55 -2.98 -11.97
CA ASP A 7 17.17 -1.65 -12.43
C ASP A 7 15.86 -1.21 -11.74
N PRO A 8 15.92 -0.19 -10.87
CA PRO A 8 14.74 0.31 -10.15
C PRO A 8 13.61 0.76 -11.10
N ALA A 9 13.96 1.32 -12.28
CA ALA A 9 12.96 1.78 -13.25
C ALA A 9 12.18 0.61 -13.86
N LEU A 10 12.83 -0.53 -14.09
CA LEU A 10 12.16 -1.74 -14.60
C LEU A 10 11.26 -2.38 -13.54
N PHE A 11 11.58 -2.20 -12.28
CA PHE A 11 10.77 -2.71 -11.18
C PHE A 11 9.53 -1.83 -10.97
N ALA A 12 9.68 -0.53 -10.90
CA ALA A 12 8.59 0.43 -10.75
C ALA A 12 7.52 0.25 -11.85
N GLN A 13 7.93 0.10 -13.10
CA GLN A 13 7.02 -0.12 -14.23
C GLN A 13 6.22 -1.44 -14.16
N ARG A 14 6.66 -2.42 -13.38
CA ARG A 14 6.06 -3.77 -13.37
C ARG A 14 5.20 -4.08 -12.15
N TYR A 15 5.34 -3.35 -11.06
CA TYR A 15 4.84 -3.81 -9.76
C TYR A 15 4.14 -2.76 -8.90
N GLU A 16 4.15 -1.48 -9.27
CA GLU A 16 3.39 -0.47 -8.56
C GLU A 16 2.03 -0.26 -9.20
N SER A 17 0.98 -0.47 -8.43
CA SER A 17 -0.35 -0.04 -8.80
C SER A 17 -0.41 1.48 -8.67
N GLU A 18 -0.43 2.19 -9.78
CA GLU A 18 -0.60 3.65 -9.83
C GLU A 18 -2.01 4.11 -9.42
N ASN A 19 -2.89 3.17 -9.08
CA ASN A 19 -4.33 3.40 -8.97
C ASN A 19 -4.84 3.44 -7.53
N THR A 20 -3.98 3.29 -6.54
CA THR A 20 -4.34 3.44 -5.13
C THR A 20 -4.31 4.91 -4.74
N THR A 21 -5.27 5.33 -3.93
CA THR A 21 -5.33 6.69 -3.39
C THR A 21 -5.33 6.65 -1.87
N HIS A 22 -4.61 7.59 -1.26
CA HIS A 22 -4.68 7.83 0.18
C HIS A 22 -5.10 9.26 0.45
N PHE A 23 -5.95 9.46 1.47
CA PHE A 23 -6.25 10.77 2.01
C PHE A 23 -6.48 10.72 3.51
N SER A 24 -6.16 11.82 4.18
CA SER A 24 -6.41 12.03 5.59
C SER A 24 -7.29 13.26 5.77
N VAL A 25 -8.23 13.19 6.71
CA VAL A 25 -9.15 14.29 7.04
C VAL A 25 -9.08 14.54 8.53
N VAL A 26 -9.06 15.81 8.92
CA VAL A 26 -9.15 16.26 10.31
C VAL A 26 -10.25 17.31 10.36
N ASP A 27 -11.20 17.17 11.27
CA ASP A 27 -12.26 18.15 11.50
C ASP A 27 -11.87 19.20 12.56
N GLY A 28 -12.77 20.19 12.78
CA GLY A 28 -12.55 21.24 13.75
C GLY A 28 -12.51 20.80 15.21
N ASP A 29 -13.02 19.63 15.52
CA ASP A 29 -13.03 19.02 16.85
C ASP A 29 -11.81 18.11 17.08
N GLY A 30 -10.95 17.92 16.06
CA GLY A 30 -9.76 17.08 16.09
C GLY A 30 -10.03 15.60 15.82
N ASN A 31 -11.21 15.22 15.34
CA ASN A 31 -11.45 13.87 14.86
C ASN A 31 -10.66 13.63 13.57
N MET A 32 -10.05 12.44 13.46
CA MET A 32 -9.21 12.09 12.32
C MET A 32 -9.73 10.89 11.56
N VAL A 33 -9.62 10.95 10.25
CA VAL A 33 -9.82 9.82 9.34
C VAL A 33 -8.55 9.63 8.52
N SER A 34 -8.08 8.41 8.44
CA SER A 34 -7.02 7.99 7.53
C SER A 34 -7.57 6.89 6.64
N LEU A 35 -7.60 7.10 5.32
CA LEU A 35 -8.23 6.17 4.39
C LEU A 35 -7.36 5.94 3.17
N THR A 36 -7.03 4.67 2.93
CA THR A 36 -6.43 4.22 1.68
C THR A 36 -7.48 3.45 0.90
N TYR A 37 -7.67 3.80 -0.37
CA TYR A 37 -8.72 3.28 -1.22
C TYR A 37 -8.14 2.85 -2.57
N THR A 38 -8.58 1.69 -3.06
CA THR A 38 -8.16 1.17 -4.35
C THR A 38 -9.27 0.31 -4.98
N LEU A 39 -9.20 0.18 -6.29
CA LEU A 39 -9.95 -0.81 -7.06
C LEU A 39 -8.99 -1.88 -7.63
N GLU A 40 -7.73 -1.85 -7.23
CA GLU A 40 -6.53 -2.52 -7.73
C GLU A 40 -6.06 -1.91 -9.06
N TRP A 41 -6.81 -2.05 -10.13
CA TRP A 41 -6.47 -1.46 -11.42
C TRP A 41 -7.34 -0.24 -11.73
N GLY A 42 -6.91 0.59 -12.68
CA GLY A 42 -7.70 1.73 -13.16
C GLY A 42 -9.09 1.27 -13.60
N TYR A 43 -10.13 1.83 -12.98
CA TYR A 43 -11.52 1.42 -13.15
C TYR A 43 -11.87 0.00 -12.67
N GLY A 44 -10.99 -0.67 -11.89
CA GLY A 44 -11.23 -1.98 -11.30
C GLY A 44 -11.60 -3.04 -12.33
N SER A 45 -12.71 -3.73 -12.13
CA SER A 45 -13.24 -4.74 -13.07
C SER A 45 -13.95 -4.16 -14.29
N HIS A 46 -14.03 -2.85 -14.46
CA HIS A 46 -14.81 -2.13 -15.49
C HIS A 46 -16.32 -2.38 -15.42
N ILE A 47 -16.82 -2.92 -14.31
CA ILE A 47 -18.24 -3.18 -14.10
C ILE A 47 -18.84 -2.06 -13.24
N VAL A 48 -19.83 -1.36 -13.78
CA VAL A 48 -20.62 -0.38 -13.04
C VAL A 48 -21.83 -1.06 -12.41
N VAL A 49 -22.05 -0.82 -11.13
CA VAL A 49 -23.24 -1.34 -10.44
C VAL A 49 -24.44 -0.50 -10.85
N ALA A 50 -25.38 -1.10 -11.57
CA ALA A 50 -26.59 -0.43 -12.05
C ALA A 50 -27.43 0.13 -10.87
N GLY A 51 -27.80 1.39 -10.97
CA GLY A 51 -28.61 2.08 -9.94
C GLY A 51 -27.81 2.59 -8.72
N ALA A 52 -26.57 2.16 -8.54
CA ALA A 52 -25.72 2.63 -7.44
C ALA A 52 -24.61 3.58 -7.91
N GLY A 53 -24.19 3.50 -9.19
CA GLY A 53 -23.28 4.46 -9.80
C GLY A 53 -21.80 4.31 -9.37
N PHE A 54 -21.38 3.16 -8.83
CA PHE A 54 -19.98 2.90 -8.51
C PHE A 54 -19.43 1.71 -9.30
N LEU A 55 -18.10 1.65 -9.38
CA LEU A 55 -17.36 0.57 -10.03
C LEU A 55 -17.03 -0.54 -9.03
N LEU A 56 -17.06 -1.79 -9.51
CA LEU A 56 -16.53 -2.92 -8.74
C LEU A 56 -15.02 -3.02 -8.90
N ASN A 57 -14.34 -3.39 -7.81
CA ASN A 57 -12.92 -3.68 -7.81
C ASN A 57 -12.59 -4.97 -8.58
N ASN A 58 -11.31 -5.21 -8.80
CA ASN A 58 -10.75 -6.47 -9.30
C ASN A 58 -9.65 -7.05 -8.40
N GLU A 59 -9.79 -6.85 -7.09
CA GLU A 59 -8.84 -7.20 -6.02
C GLU A 59 -8.61 -8.71 -5.82
N MET A 60 -9.18 -9.56 -6.65
CA MET A 60 -8.91 -11.01 -6.60
C MET A 60 -7.43 -11.35 -6.81
N GLY A 61 -6.66 -10.42 -7.40
CA GLY A 61 -5.21 -10.53 -7.58
C GLY A 61 -4.43 -10.55 -6.26
N ASP A 62 -4.99 -10.02 -5.19
CA ASP A 62 -4.38 -10.02 -3.86
C ASP A 62 -4.43 -11.39 -3.15
N PHE A 63 -5.21 -12.34 -3.65
CA PHE A 63 -5.13 -13.72 -3.19
C PHE A 63 -3.91 -14.46 -3.77
N ASN A 64 -3.46 -15.48 -3.05
CA ASN A 64 -2.48 -16.43 -3.57
C ASN A 64 -3.13 -17.37 -4.58
N ALA A 65 -3.10 -17.01 -5.85
CA ALA A 65 -3.75 -17.76 -6.92
C ALA A 65 -3.09 -19.11 -7.22
N GLN A 66 -1.81 -19.29 -6.84
CA GLN A 66 -1.04 -20.52 -7.08
C GLN A 66 -0.37 -20.98 -5.78
N PRO A 67 -1.02 -21.87 -5.01
CA PRO A 67 -0.42 -22.45 -3.81
C PRO A 67 0.91 -23.14 -4.12
N GLY A 68 1.90 -22.96 -3.23
CA GLY A 68 3.23 -23.53 -3.35
C GLY A 68 4.19 -22.83 -4.32
N VAL A 69 3.73 -21.86 -5.10
CA VAL A 69 4.58 -21.10 -6.02
C VAL A 69 4.93 -19.75 -5.42
N THR A 70 6.18 -19.62 -4.99
CA THR A 70 6.78 -18.34 -4.58
C THR A 70 7.88 -17.99 -5.57
N ASP A 71 7.82 -16.81 -6.18
CA ASP A 71 8.77 -16.43 -7.23
C ASP A 71 9.21 -14.96 -7.17
N ILE A 72 10.19 -14.63 -8.01
CA ILE A 72 10.75 -13.29 -8.15
C ILE A 72 9.75 -12.24 -8.65
N ARG A 73 8.61 -12.65 -9.17
CA ARG A 73 7.55 -11.75 -9.61
C ARG A 73 6.63 -11.34 -8.46
N GLY A 74 7.01 -11.69 -7.23
CA GLY A 74 6.27 -11.34 -6.01
C GLY A 74 5.04 -12.21 -5.76
N ARG A 75 4.90 -13.35 -6.44
CA ARG A 75 3.89 -14.34 -6.08
C ARG A 75 4.31 -15.00 -4.78
N ILE A 76 3.38 -15.09 -3.84
CA ILE A 76 3.59 -15.75 -2.54
C ILE A 76 2.58 -16.88 -2.46
N GLY A 77 3.08 -18.12 -2.55
CA GLY A 77 2.26 -19.32 -2.59
C GLY A 77 1.97 -19.93 -1.21
N THR A 78 1.86 -19.11 -0.16
CA THR A 78 1.50 -19.61 1.17
C THR A 78 0.04 -20.05 1.22
N GLU A 79 -0.27 -20.98 2.10
CA GLU A 79 -1.64 -21.47 2.29
C GLU A 79 -2.57 -20.40 2.90
N ALA A 80 -2.02 -19.46 3.65
CA ALA A 80 -2.77 -18.49 4.46
C ALA A 80 -3.68 -17.55 3.67
N ASN A 81 -3.35 -17.22 2.43
CA ASN A 81 -4.08 -16.25 1.61
C ASN A 81 -4.63 -16.86 0.32
N GLN A 82 -5.04 -18.13 0.38
CA GLN A 82 -5.68 -18.79 -0.76
C GLN A 82 -7.14 -18.35 -0.91
N ILE A 83 -7.65 -18.40 -2.13
CA ILE A 83 -9.06 -18.14 -2.42
C ILE A 83 -9.92 -19.22 -1.76
N ARG A 84 -10.83 -18.81 -0.88
CA ARG A 84 -11.84 -19.67 -0.23
C ARG A 84 -13.15 -18.90 -0.14
N PRO A 85 -14.30 -19.59 -0.11
CA PRO A 85 -15.58 -18.93 0.12
C PRO A 85 -15.55 -18.07 1.40
N GLU A 86 -16.12 -16.85 1.30
CA GLU A 86 -16.25 -15.89 2.40
C GLU A 86 -14.92 -15.34 2.97
N GLN A 87 -13.79 -15.72 2.41
CA GLN A 87 -12.49 -15.23 2.85
C GLN A 87 -12.17 -13.88 2.20
N ARG A 88 -11.64 -12.96 3.01
CA ARG A 88 -11.05 -11.71 2.53
C ARG A 88 -9.59 -11.96 2.16
N MET A 89 -9.13 -11.33 1.06
CA MET A 89 -7.72 -11.29 0.69
C MET A 89 -6.91 -10.47 1.70
N LEU A 90 -5.58 -10.62 1.64
CA LEU A 90 -4.67 -9.70 2.32
C LEU A 90 -4.85 -8.27 1.78
N SER A 91 -4.41 -7.29 2.54
CA SER A 91 -4.28 -5.91 2.08
C SER A 91 -2.91 -5.38 2.48
N SER A 92 -2.23 -4.71 1.54
CA SER A 92 -1.01 -3.94 1.81
C SER A 92 -1.32 -2.50 2.24
N MET A 93 -2.57 -2.07 2.14
CA MET A 93 -2.98 -0.73 2.58
C MET A 93 -2.83 -0.59 4.09
N THR A 94 -2.15 0.48 4.52
CA THR A 94 -1.82 0.75 5.92
C THR A 94 -2.19 2.18 6.32
N PRO A 95 -3.48 2.58 6.21
CA PRO A 95 -3.89 3.88 6.72
C PRO A 95 -3.69 3.90 8.24
N THR A 96 -3.01 4.94 8.75
CA THR A 96 -2.57 4.99 10.14
C THR A 96 -2.90 6.34 10.77
N ILE A 97 -3.41 6.29 12.01
CA ILE A 97 -3.50 7.45 12.89
C ILE A 97 -2.51 7.24 14.03
N VAL A 98 -1.61 8.19 14.22
CA VAL A 98 -0.64 8.18 15.32
C VAL A 98 -1.20 9.02 16.45
N ALA A 99 -1.20 8.46 17.65
CA ALA A 99 -1.67 9.14 18.87
C ALA A 99 -0.64 9.01 20.00
N LYS A 100 -0.60 10.00 20.88
CA LYS A 100 0.18 9.99 22.11
C LYS A 100 -0.72 10.35 23.30
N ASP A 101 -0.69 9.53 24.32
CA ASP A 101 -1.50 9.71 25.53
C ASP A 101 -3.00 9.87 25.25
N GLY A 102 -3.50 9.16 24.23
CA GLY A 102 -4.90 9.21 23.79
C GLY A 102 -5.25 10.41 22.89
N VAL A 103 -4.30 11.30 22.60
CA VAL A 103 -4.51 12.45 21.71
C VAL A 103 -3.94 12.15 20.33
N PRO A 104 -4.73 12.24 19.23
CA PRO A 104 -4.23 12.11 17.87
C PRO A 104 -3.18 13.18 17.57
N LEU A 105 -2.07 12.77 16.96
CA LEU A 105 -0.97 13.65 16.53
C LEU A 105 -1.04 13.95 15.04
N PHE A 106 -1.14 12.89 14.24
CA PHE A 106 -1.25 12.99 12.78
C PHE A 106 -1.86 11.70 12.19
N ALA A 107 -2.36 11.83 10.98
CA ALA A 107 -2.83 10.73 10.16
C ALA A 107 -1.96 10.63 8.91
N THR A 108 -1.66 9.42 8.47
CA THR A 108 -0.80 9.17 7.30
C THR A 108 -1.14 7.86 6.63
N GLY A 109 -0.70 7.71 5.40
CA GLY A 109 -0.75 6.53 4.58
C GLY A 109 -0.19 6.84 3.19
N SER A 110 -0.23 5.89 2.29
CA SER A 110 0.35 6.05 0.96
C SER A 110 -0.37 5.19 -0.08
N PRO A 111 -0.41 5.59 -1.35
CA PRO A 111 -0.53 4.66 -2.47
C PRO A 111 0.81 3.94 -2.69
N GLY A 112 0.86 2.94 -3.60
CA GLY A 112 2.12 2.31 -4.01
C GLY A 112 2.14 0.78 -3.90
N GLY A 113 1.01 0.10 -3.89
CA GLY A 113 0.95 -1.37 -3.87
C GLY A 113 1.76 -1.96 -2.71
N LYS A 114 2.75 -2.79 -3.03
CA LYS A 114 3.58 -3.48 -2.02
C LYS A 114 4.51 -2.54 -1.23
N THR A 115 4.78 -1.33 -1.72
CA THR A 115 5.63 -0.35 -1.04
C THR A 115 4.89 0.43 0.05
N ILE A 116 3.55 0.39 0.08
CA ILE A 116 2.69 1.15 0.99
C ILE A 116 3.12 0.98 2.45
N ILE A 117 3.29 -0.26 2.90
CA ILE A 117 3.64 -0.58 4.29
C ILE A 117 4.94 0.11 4.71
N ASN A 118 5.99 -0.05 3.90
CA ASN A 118 7.30 0.54 4.19
C ASN A 118 7.30 2.05 4.08
N THR A 119 6.57 2.61 3.12
CA THR A 119 6.41 4.06 2.96
C THR A 119 5.74 4.67 4.18
N THR A 120 4.61 4.11 4.62
CA THR A 120 3.90 4.59 5.79
C THR A 120 4.73 4.45 7.07
N MET A 121 5.39 3.30 7.25
CA MET A 121 6.27 3.06 8.40
C MET A 121 7.41 4.10 8.46
N GLN A 122 8.14 4.32 7.35
CA GLN A 122 9.24 5.27 7.32
C GLN A 122 8.78 6.71 7.53
N THR A 123 7.61 7.09 7.02
CA THR A 123 7.00 8.39 7.30
C THR A 123 6.77 8.57 8.80
N ILE A 124 6.26 7.56 9.48
CA ILE A 124 6.03 7.62 10.94
C ILE A 124 7.35 7.72 11.69
N LEU A 125 8.35 6.88 11.38
CA LEU A 125 9.66 6.89 12.02
C LEU A 125 10.38 8.24 11.83
N ASN A 126 10.30 8.81 10.64
CA ASN A 126 10.89 10.12 10.34
C ASN A 126 10.33 11.22 11.26
N VAL A 127 9.03 11.20 11.52
CA VAL A 127 8.41 12.17 12.43
C VAL A 127 8.73 11.87 13.89
N ILE A 128 8.54 10.62 14.33
CA ILE A 128 8.62 10.26 15.75
C ILE A 128 10.05 10.13 16.23
N ASP A 129 10.92 9.45 15.49
CA ASP A 129 12.27 9.12 15.94
C ASP A 129 13.31 10.12 15.43
N HIS A 130 13.11 10.70 14.24
CA HIS A 130 14.05 11.64 13.64
C HIS A 130 13.63 13.10 13.78
N GLY A 131 12.45 13.38 14.33
CA GLY A 131 11.98 14.74 14.62
C GLY A 131 11.68 15.59 13.39
N MET A 132 11.46 14.97 12.23
CA MET A 132 11.09 15.66 11.01
C MET A 132 9.66 16.23 11.09
N THR A 133 9.41 17.32 10.43
CA THR A 133 8.04 17.76 10.13
C THR A 133 7.37 16.77 9.19
N ILE A 134 6.03 16.77 9.13
CA ILE A 134 5.29 15.91 8.19
C ILE A 134 5.71 16.18 6.73
N ALA A 135 5.90 17.46 6.36
CA ALA A 135 6.34 17.82 5.01
C ALA A 135 7.72 17.24 4.68
N GLU A 136 8.70 17.44 5.55
CA GLU A 136 10.05 16.87 5.38
C GLU A 136 10.01 15.34 5.32
N SER A 137 9.20 14.70 6.14
CA SER A 137 9.07 13.23 6.15
C SER A 137 8.46 12.67 4.86
N VAL A 138 7.49 13.38 4.27
CA VAL A 138 6.87 12.98 3.00
C VAL A 138 7.84 13.17 1.82
N GLU A 139 8.68 14.18 1.86
CA GLU A 139 9.68 14.47 0.82
C GLU A 139 10.97 13.64 0.98
N ALA A 140 11.22 13.09 2.16
CA ALA A 140 12.43 12.32 2.44
C ALA A 140 12.52 11.08 1.54
N PRO A 141 13.71 10.74 1.04
CA PRO A 141 13.95 9.49 0.34
C PRO A 141 13.55 8.28 1.19
N ARG A 142 12.96 7.30 0.56
CA ARG A 142 12.53 6.05 1.20
C ARG A 142 13.21 4.86 0.58
N ILE A 143 13.32 3.78 1.35
CA ILE A 143 13.85 2.50 0.88
C ILE A 143 12.76 1.42 0.97
N HIS A 144 12.77 0.52 0.01
CA HIS A 144 11.93 -0.66 0.03
C HIS A 144 12.75 -1.90 -0.31
N HIS A 145 12.52 -2.98 0.41
CA HIS A 145 13.11 -4.28 0.13
C HIS A 145 12.01 -5.31 -0.05
N GLN A 146 11.92 -5.84 -1.25
CA GLN A 146 10.95 -6.87 -1.63
C GLN A 146 11.68 -8.19 -1.83
N TRP A 147 12.28 -8.72 -0.75
CA TRP A 147 13.00 -10.00 -0.68
C TRP A 147 14.14 -10.18 -1.69
N LEU A 148 13.97 -9.83 -2.95
CA LEU A 148 14.92 -10.08 -4.03
C LEU A 148 15.59 -8.83 -4.58
N SER A 149 15.11 -7.66 -4.26
CA SER A 149 15.76 -6.41 -4.68
C SER A 149 15.54 -5.29 -3.66
N LEU A 150 16.55 -4.43 -3.54
CA LEU A 150 16.48 -3.19 -2.79
C LEU A 150 16.05 -2.08 -3.72
N ILE A 151 15.03 -1.33 -3.36
CA ILE A 151 14.53 -0.20 -4.12
C ILE A 151 14.65 1.07 -3.27
N HIS A 152 15.13 2.14 -3.88
CA HIS A 152 15.06 3.49 -3.35
C HIS A 152 13.83 4.17 -3.96
N ILE A 153 12.95 4.70 -3.14
CA ILE A 153 11.70 5.37 -3.53
C ILE A 153 11.78 6.84 -3.14
#